data_742d6af11a9c04c193f74b7e60287cf8
#
_entry.id   742d6af11a9c04c193f74b7e60287cf8
#
_cell.length_a   1.000
_cell.length_b   1.000
_cell.length_c   1.000
_cell.angle_alpha   90.00
_cell.angle_beta   90.00
_cell.angle_gamma   90.00
#
_symmetry.space_group_name_H-M   'P 1'
#
loop_
_entity.id
_entity.type
_entity.pdbx_description
1 polymer ?
#
loop_
_entity_poly.entity_id
_entity_poly.type
_entity_poly.pdbx_seq_one_letter_code
_entity_poly.pdbx_strand_id
1 'polypeptide(L)'
;MTPSNDLFELIKSMTREEKIHFRVHTKGLTKAASKNYLALFDAIESKTDYDEASIRKKMGMVGKGGKFAVLKNYLYNSLLTHVTNYHCATKEAYQAREYLRMANVLFDKQLPAQASKYVKKAKSIAEKNHRYLDLIGIYFQEELIYKNSPDIKKYSQTLDKHFNQELAVITQYLNTRQYIYLDCQLLNTIRTTDNLSHPDSQEKIQAILQHPLLLDENMAMSLYAQIYYNTINGIGYHILADDNKSYSYRKQLIDVMASQMIITAGYIGNYIGSLHNLTVTEI
;
A
#
# COMPACT_ATOMS: atom_id res chain seq x y z
N MET A 1 2.68 -21.18 24.60
CA MET A 1 2.88 -20.28 23.44
C MET A 1 4.13 -20.74 22.72
N THR A 2 3.99 -21.17 21.47
CA THR A 2 5.13 -21.42 20.57
C THR A 2 5.96 -20.14 20.48
N PRO A 3 7.30 -20.20 20.55
CA PRO A 3 8.12 -19.01 20.36
C PRO A 3 7.81 -18.42 18.99
N SER A 4 7.30 -17.19 18.96
CA SER A 4 7.01 -16.51 17.70
C SER A 4 8.33 -16.14 17.03
N ASN A 5 8.45 -16.48 15.74
CA ASN A 5 9.56 -16.10 14.88
C ASN A 5 9.46 -14.66 14.39
N ASP A 6 8.37 -13.96 14.69
CA ASP A 6 8.02 -12.66 14.13
C ASP A 6 9.15 -11.63 14.27
N LEU A 7 9.81 -11.59 15.44
CA LEU A 7 10.93 -10.69 15.67
C LEU A 7 12.13 -11.02 14.79
N PHE A 8 12.42 -12.31 14.60
CA PHE A 8 13.51 -12.77 13.74
C PHE A 8 13.22 -12.42 12.28
N GLU A 9 12.03 -12.72 11.80
CA GLU A 9 11.58 -12.43 10.45
C GLU A 9 11.60 -10.92 10.17
N LEU A 10 11.11 -10.10 11.11
CA LEU A 10 11.17 -8.64 10.99
C LEU A 10 12.61 -8.15 10.85
N ILE A 11 13.53 -8.59 11.72
CA ILE A 11 14.94 -8.18 11.68
C ILE A 11 15.61 -8.62 10.36
N LYS A 12 15.28 -9.83 9.88
CA LYS A 12 15.84 -10.35 8.61
C LYS A 12 15.30 -9.60 7.40
N SER A 13 14.05 -9.17 7.42
CA SER A 13 13.44 -8.39 6.32
C SER A 13 13.92 -6.94 6.23
N MET A 14 14.52 -6.39 7.31
CA MET A 14 14.98 -5.01 7.34
C MET A 14 16.15 -4.77 6.38
N THR A 15 16.08 -3.64 5.66
CA THR A 15 17.18 -3.15 4.84
C THR A 15 18.34 -2.65 5.69
N ARG A 16 19.49 -2.42 5.05
CA ARG A 16 20.67 -1.86 5.73
C ARG A 16 20.39 -0.49 6.34
N GLU A 17 19.68 0.34 5.60
CA GLU A 17 19.31 1.71 6.00
C GLU A 17 18.38 1.71 7.22
N GLU A 18 17.38 0.84 7.22
CA GLU A 18 16.46 0.67 8.36
C GLU A 18 17.18 0.23 9.63
N LYS A 19 18.12 -0.72 9.49
CA LYS A 19 18.96 -1.19 10.60
C LYS A 19 19.87 -0.09 11.16
N ILE A 20 20.44 0.74 10.29
CA ILE A 20 21.27 1.90 10.69
C ILE A 20 20.38 2.92 11.43
N HIS A 21 19.22 3.25 10.87
CA HIS A 21 18.26 4.18 11.48
C HIS A 21 17.84 3.72 12.88
N PHE A 22 17.49 2.45 13.04
CA PHE A 22 17.15 1.87 14.35
C PHE A 22 18.30 2.02 15.36
N ARG A 23 19.54 1.66 14.98
CA ARG A 23 20.71 1.77 15.86
C ARG A 23 21.02 3.18 16.31
N VAL A 24 20.89 4.16 15.40
CA VAL A 24 21.13 5.58 15.70
C VAL A 24 20.09 6.08 16.72
N HIS A 25 18.81 5.80 16.48
CA HIS A 25 17.75 6.29 17.36
C HIS A 25 17.72 5.58 18.71
N THR A 26 18.05 4.27 18.75
CA THR A 26 18.08 3.51 20.00
C THR A 26 19.20 3.97 20.93
N LYS A 27 20.31 4.51 20.42
CA LYS A 27 21.40 5.08 21.25
C LYS A 27 20.95 6.30 22.07
N GLY A 28 19.87 6.99 21.67
CA GLY A 28 19.27 8.12 22.39
C GLY A 28 18.38 7.74 23.59
N LEU A 29 18.04 6.45 23.76
CA LEU A 29 17.26 5.94 24.90
C LEU A 29 18.13 5.84 26.17
N THR A 30 17.49 5.67 27.36
CA THR A 30 18.21 5.48 28.63
C THR A 30 19.22 4.33 28.52
N LYS A 31 20.48 4.56 29.01
CA LYS A 31 21.65 3.68 28.81
C LYS A 31 21.42 2.18 29.11
N ALA A 32 20.56 1.84 30.05
CA ALA A 32 20.30 0.43 30.44
C ALA A 32 19.32 -0.28 29.48
N ALA A 33 18.24 0.38 29.05
CA ALA A 33 17.24 -0.20 28.15
C ALA A 33 17.80 -0.35 26.73
N SER A 34 18.48 0.70 26.22
CA SER A 34 19.08 0.67 24.89
C SER A 34 20.12 -0.43 24.72
N LYS A 35 20.92 -0.70 25.76
CA LYS A 35 21.96 -1.76 25.74
C LYS A 35 21.34 -3.15 25.57
N ASN A 36 20.25 -3.44 26.26
CA ASN A 36 19.58 -4.75 26.18
C ASN A 36 18.86 -4.94 24.82
N TYR A 37 18.24 -3.89 24.28
CA TYR A 37 17.57 -3.96 22.96
C TYR A 37 18.58 -4.15 21.82
N LEU A 38 19.68 -3.39 21.82
CA LEU A 38 20.73 -3.55 20.82
C LEU A 38 21.42 -4.92 20.93
N ALA A 39 21.70 -5.39 22.14
CA ALA A 39 22.31 -6.70 22.35
C ALA A 39 21.41 -7.84 21.85
N LEU A 40 20.09 -7.76 22.07
CA LEU A 40 19.15 -8.76 21.54
C LEU A 40 19.02 -8.64 20.01
N PHE A 41 18.96 -7.43 19.48
CA PHE A 41 18.94 -7.18 18.03
C PHE A 41 20.16 -7.79 17.34
N ASP A 42 21.37 -7.50 17.85
CA ASP A 42 22.63 -8.00 17.28
C ASP A 42 22.75 -9.52 17.44
N ALA A 43 22.25 -10.08 18.55
CA ALA A 43 22.22 -11.52 18.77
C ALA A 43 21.34 -12.26 17.76
N ILE A 44 20.20 -11.67 17.39
CA ILE A 44 19.28 -12.21 16.38
C ILE A 44 19.81 -11.97 14.96
N GLU A 45 20.29 -10.78 14.67
CA GLU A 45 20.80 -10.41 13.34
C GLU A 45 21.95 -11.31 12.90
N SER A 46 22.83 -11.71 13.83
CA SER A 46 23.99 -12.57 13.55
C SER A 46 23.67 -14.03 13.24
N LYS A 47 22.43 -14.48 13.40
CA LYS A 47 22.01 -15.87 13.18
C LYS A 47 21.41 -16.04 11.78
N THR A 48 21.65 -17.19 11.14
CA THR A 48 20.98 -17.61 9.91
C THR A 48 19.59 -18.16 10.18
N ASP A 49 19.44 -18.89 11.27
CA ASP A 49 18.20 -19.55 11.70
C ASP A 49 17.81 -19.11 13.10
N TYR A 50 16.50 -19.15 13.41
CA TYR A 50 16.01 -18.77 14.71
C TYR A 50 16.28 -19.86 15.75
N ASP A 51 17.20 -19.59 16.67
CA ASP A 51 17.52 -20.45 17.82
C ASP A 51 17.38 -19.65 19.12
N GLU A 52 16.19 -19.69 19.71
CA GLU A 52 15.88 -18.98 20.95
C GLU A 52 16.77 -19.42 22.13
N ALA A 53 17.12 -20.71 22.22
CA ALA A 53 17.94 -21.23 23.32
C ALA A 53 19.37 -20.64 23.28
N SER A 54 19.97 -20.60 22.10
CA SER A 54 21.28 -19.98 21.87
C SER A 54 21.27 -18.48 22.17
N ILE A 55 20.22 -17.77 21.71
CA ILE A 55 20.07 -16.34 21.96
C ILE A 55 19.92 -16.05 23.45
N ARG A 56 19.07 -16.81 24.17
CA ARG A 56 18.93 -16.69 25.63
C ARG A 56 20.23 -16.93 26.37
N LYS A 57 21.01 -17.92 25.95
CA LYS A 57 22.34 -18.20 26.52
C LYS A 57 23.29 -17.03 26.32
N LYS A 58 23.36 -16.47 25.10
CA LYS A 58 24.17 -15.29 24.76
C LYS A 58 23.80 -14.06 25.59
N MET A 59 22.49 -13.91 25.89
CA MET A 59 21.93 -12.78 26.66
C MET A 59 22.02 -12.99 28.19
N GLY A 60 22.52 -14.13 28.70
CA GLY A 60 22.49 -14.44 30.12
C GLY A 60 21.07 -14.57 30.71
N MET A 61 20.10 -15.01 29.90
CA MET A 61 18.68 -15.10 30.25
C MET A 61 18.17 -16.53 30.32
N VAL A 62 19.07 -17.51 30.51
CA VAL A 62 18.68 -18.89 30.74
C VAL A 62 17.86 -18.98 32.03
N GLY A 63 16.76 -19.71 32.03
CA GLY A 63 15.82 -19.78 33.16
C GLY A 63 14.90 -18.56 33.36
N LYS A 64 15.07 -17.49 32.60
CA LYS A 64 14.28 -16.22 32.72
C LYS A 64 13.30 -16.06 31.57
N GLY A 65 12.53 -17.10 31.21
CA GLY A 65 11.67 -17.12 30.03
C GLY A 65 10.66 -15.97 29.94
N GLY A 66 9.99 -15.62 31.05
CA GLY A 66 9.05 -14.51 31.08
C GLY A 66 9.72 -13.15 30.79
N LYS A 67 10.89 -12.89 31.38
CA LYS A 67 11.62 -11.63 31.13
C LYS A 67 12.13 -11.54 29.70
N PHE A 68 12.54 -12.66 29.11
CA PHE A 68 12.97 -12.71 27.72
C PHE A 68 11.81 -12.48 26.75
N ALA A 69 10.64 -13.05 27.00
CA ALA A 69 9.44 -12.83 26.20
C ALA A 69 9.01 -11.34 26.21
N VAL A 70 9.06 -10.71 27.39
CA VAL A 70 8.80 -9.27 27.53
C VAL A 70 9.81 -8.46 26.74
N LEU A 71 11.11 -8.77 26.81
CA LEU A 71 12.17 -8.08 26.06
C LEU A 71 11.96 -8.22 24.55
N LYS A 72 11.59 -9.42 24.05
CA LYS A 72 11.27 -9.67 22.65
C LYS A 72 10.11 -8.78 22.18
N ASN A 73 9.02 -8.73 22.94
CA ASN A 73 7.85 -7.94 22.59
C ASN A 73 8.16 -6.45 22.56
N TYR A 74 8.90 -5.94 23.53
CA TYR A 74 9.33 -4.53 23.52
C TYR A 74 10.25 -4.22 22.33
N LEU A 75 11.20 -5.08 22.00
CA LEU A 75 12.08 -4.88 20.84
C LEU A 75 11.28 -4.91 19.54
N TYR A 76 10.33 -5.86 19.39
CA TYR A 76 9.48 -5.96 18.21
C TYR A 76 8.69 -4.67 17.97
N ASN A 77 7.99 -4.20 19.01
CA ASN A 77 7.20 -2.96 18.92
C ASN A 77 8.07 -1.71 18.65
N SER A 78 9.25 -1.66 19.29
CA SER A 78 10.22 -0.58 19.05
C SER A 78 10.71 -0.59 17.61
N LEU A 79 11.11 -1.75 17.09
CA LEU A 79 11.54 -1.89 15.68
C LEU A 79 10.43 -1.49 14.71
N LEU A 80 9.22 -1.99 14.93
CA LEU A 80 8.08 -1.65 14.07
C LEU A 80 7.82 -0.14 14.06
N THR A 81 7.87 0.52 15.22
CA THR A 81 7.73 1.97 15.32
C THR A 81 8.85 2.70 14.57
N HIS A 82 10.10 2.27 14.72
CA HIS A 82 11.23 2.90 14.03
C HIS A 82 11.19 2.71 12.52
N VAL A 83 10.86 1.52 12.02
CA VAL A 83 10.70 1.24 10.60
C VAL A 83 9.53 2.06 10.02
N THR A 84 8.40 2.12 10.74
CA THR A 84 7.27 2.96 10.33
C THR A 84 7.66 4.43 10.22
N ASN A 85 8.33 4.99 11.23
CA ASN A 85 8.78 6.38 11.21
C ASN A 85 9.78 6.65 10.08
N TYR A 86 10.70 5.72 9.82
CA TYR A 86 11.64 5.81 8.71
C TYR A 86 10.91 5.88 7.36
N HIS A 87 9.92 5.03 7.14
CA HIS A 87 9.13 5.06 5.91
C HIS A 87 8.25 6.31 5.80
N CYS A 88 7.66 6.78 6.89
CA CYS A 88 6.90 8.03 6.91
C CYS A 88 7.77 9.24 6.53
N ALA A 89 9.06 9.22 6.88
CA ALA A 89 9.99 10.31 6.54
C ALA A 89 10.52 10.21 5.10
N THR A 90 10.70 9.00 4.56
CA THR A 90 11.44 8.76 3.31
C THR A 90 10.55 8.45 2.10
N LYS A 91 9.33 7.95 2.29
CA LYS A 91 8.45 7.53 1.20
C LYS A 91 7.20 8.42 1.11
N GLU A 92 7.01 9.11 0.00
CA GLU A 92 5.84 9.96 -0.26
C GLU A 92 4.51 9.24 0.01
N ALA A 93 4.44 7.95 -0.30
CA ALA A 93 3.22 7.15 -0.09
C ALA A 93 2.74 7.14 1.37
N TYR A 94 3.63 7.27 2.34
CA TYR A 94 3.30 7.32 3.77
C TYR A 94 3.13 8.75 4.28
N GLN A 95 3.79 9.72 3.65
CA GLN A 95 3.77 11.12 4.08
C GLN A 95 2.36 11.73 4.05
N ALA A 96 1.54 11.38 3.05
CA ALA A 96 0.16 11.89 2.96
C ALA A 96 -0.65 11.54 4.22
N ARG A 97 -0.59 10.28 4.67
CA ARG A 97 -1.27 9.82 5.88
C ARG A 97 -0.71 10.45 7.15
N GLU A 98 0.61 10.63 7.19
CA GLU A 98 1.27 11.27 8.34
C GLU A 98 0.86 12.74 8.46
N TYR A 99 0.81 13.48 7.34
CA TYR A 99 0.31 14.85 7.36
C TYR A 99 -1.17 14.93 7.75
N LEU A 100 -2.01 14.00 7.28
CA LEU A 100 -3.40 13.93 7.70
C LEU A 100 -3.52 13.66 9.22
N ARG A 101 -2.71 12.75 9.77
CA ARG A 101 -2.65 12.46 11.21
C ARG A 101 -2.24 13.70 12.01
N MET A 102 -1.22 14.44 11.54
CA MET A 102 -0.80 15.70 12.16
C MET A 102 -1.92 16.75 12.12
N ALA A 103 -2.64 16.84 10.99
CA ALA A 103 -3.78 17.73 10.85
C ALA A 103 -4.89 17.42 11.86
N ASN A 104 -5.23 16.14 12.05
CA ASN A 104 -6.24 15.71 12.99
C ASN A 104 -5.84 16.12 14.44
N VAL A 105 -4.61 15.84 14.84
CA VAL A 105 -4.11 16.22 16.18
C VAL A 105 -4.15 17.75 16.39
N LEU A 106 -3.78 18.54 15.37
CA LEU A 106 -3.84 20.00 15.46
C LEU A 106 -5.29 20.51 15.53
N PHE A 107 -6.20 19.88 14.81
CA PHE A 107 -7.62 20.20 14.85
C PHE A 107 -8.20 19.93 16.25
N ASP A 108 -7.91 18.76 16.83
CA ASP A 108 -8.33 18.40 18.20
C ASP A 108 -7.79 19.39 19.25
N LYS A 109 -6.61 19.97 18.99
CA LYS A 109 -6.02 21.03 19.83
C LYS A 109 -6.58 22.43 19.54
N GLN A 110 -7.68 22.55 18.79
CA GLN A 110 -8.31 23.82 18.43
C GLN A 110 -7.38 24.79 17.65
N LEU A 111 -6.53 24.20 16.77
CA LEU A 111 -5.59 24.93 15.91
C LEU A 111 -5.94 24.75 14.41
N PRO A 112 -7.15 25.14 13.95
CA PRO A 112 -7.65 24.82 12.61
C PRO A 112 -6.78 25.44 11.50
N ALA A 113 -6.22 26.64 11.72
CA ALA A 113 -5.34 27.29 10.75
C ALA A 113 -4.02 26.50 10.51
N GLN A 114 -3.50 25.86 11.55
CA GLN A 114 -2.34 24.98 11.42
C GLN A 114 -2.73 23.65 10.79
N ALA A 115 -3.85 23.05 11.22
CA ALA A 115 -4.40 21.83 10.65
C ALA A 115 -4.57 21.95 9.11
N SER A 116 -5.16 23.06 8.64
CA SER A 116 -5.36 23.34 7.21
C SER A 116 -4.05 23.30 6.38
N LYS A 117 -2.91 23.73 6.96
CA LYS A 117 -1.62 23.66 6.26
C LYS A 117 -1.19 22.20 6.01
N TYR A 118 -1.42 21.32 6.97
CA TYR A 118 -1.06 19.91 6.85
C TYR A 118 -2.04 19.14 5.95
N VAL A 119 -3.33 19.47 6.00
CA VAL A 119 -4.33 18.92 5.07
C VAL A 119 -3.96 19.24 3.62
N LYS A 120 -3.55 20.47 3.31
CA LYS A 120 -3.10 20.86 1.96
C LYS A 120 -1.87 20.06 1.51
N LYS A 121 -0.90 19.82 2.39
CA LYS A 121 0.26 18.97 2.09
C LYS A 121 -0.14 17.53 1.82
N ALA A 122 -1.00 16.97 2.68
CA ALA A 122 -1.53 15.62 2.50
C ALA A 122 -2.26 15.48 1.16
N LYS A 123 -3.11 16.45 0.82
CA LYS A 123 -3.90 16.48 -0.41
C LYS A 123 -3.03 16.47 -1.66
N SER A 124 -2.03 17.38 -1.72
CA SER A 124 -1.12 17.48 -2.86
C SER A 124 -0.37 16.16 -3.13
N ILE A 125 0.09 15.48 -2.07
CA ILE A 125 0.76 14.18 -2.22
C ILE A 125 -0.24 13.09 -2.63
N ALA A 126 -1.43 13.08 -2.05
CA ALA A 126 -2.43 12.07 -2.34
C ALA A 126 -2.98 12.20 -3.78
N GLU A 127 -3.17 13.42 -4.28
CA GLU A 127 -3.55 13.70 -5.67
C GLU A 127 -2.47 13.25 -6.64
N LYS A 128 -1.22 13.65 -6.41
CA LYS A 128 -0.06 13.27 -7.24
C LYS A 128 0.10 11.74 -7.36
N ASN A 129 -0.22 11.01 -6.31
CA ASN A 129 -0.02 9.56 -6.24
C ASN A 129 -1.33 8.76 -6.41
N HIS A 130 -2.41 9.38 -6.88
CA HIS A 130 -3.71 8.73 -7.11
C HIS A 130 -4.25 7.95 -5.91
N ARG A 131 -4.05 8.47 -4.69
CA ARG A 131 -4.42 7.81 -3.44
C ARG A 131 -5.87 8.13 -3.04
N TYR A 132 -6.83 7.63 -3.79
CA TYR A 132 -8.25 7.97 -3.65
C TYR A 132 -8.80 7.76 -2.23
N LEU A 133 -8.44 6.65 -1.57
CA LEU A 133 -8.90 6.38 -0.21
C LEU A 133 -8.36 7.41 0.81
N ASP A 134 -7.12 7.85 0.64
CA ASP A 134 -6.55 8.89 1.49
C ASP A 134 -7.19 10.25 1.19
N LEU A 135 -7.50 10.54 -0.10
CA LEU A 135 -8.20 11.76 -0.51
C LEU A 135 -9.59 11.88 0.12
N ILE A 136 -10.36 10.80 0.21
CA ILE A 136 -11.66 10.80 0.89
C ILE A 136 -11.50 11.24 2.36
N GLY A 137 -10.53 10.68 3.08
CA GLY A 137 -10.25 11.09 4.46
C GLY A 137 -9.76 12.55 4.58
N ILE A 138 -9.03 13.03 3.58
CA ILE A 138 -8.54 14.41 3.51
C ILE A 138 -9.71 15.38 3.26
N TYR A 139 -10.63 15.07 2.34
CA TYR A 139 -11.81 15.88 2.09
C TYR A 139 -12.70 15.96 3.33
N PHE A 140 -12.92 14.85 4.02
CA PHE A 140 -13.64 14.84 5.29
C PHE A 140 -12.98 15.77 6.34
N GLN A 141 -11.67 15.75 6.46
CA GLN A 141 -10.96 16.64 7.40
C GLN A 141 -11.01 18.11 6.95
N GLU A 142 -10.94 18.40 5.63
CA GLU A 142 -11.17 19.75 5.10
C GLU A 142 -12.56 20.27 5.49
N GLU A 143 -13.59 19.45 5.34
CA GLU A 143 -14.97 19.79 5.72
C GLU A 143 -15.08 20.15 7.21
N LEU A 144 -14.50 19.33 8.10
CA LEU A 144 -14.49 19.62 9.53
C LEU A 144 -13.82 20.95 9.86
N ILE A 145 -12.69 21.26 9.21
CA ILE A 145 -11.98 22.54 9.39
C ILE A 145 -12.84 23.71 8.91
N TYR A 146 -13.51 23.57 7.75
CA TYR A 146 -14.38 24.62 7.21
C TYR A 146 -15.60 24.87 8.10
N LYS A 147 -16.28 23.82 8.58
CA LYS A 147 -17.44 23.95 9.46
C LYS A 147 -17.12 24.67 10.78
N ASN A 148 -15.87 24.53 11.25
CA ASN A 148 -15.39 25.18 12.48
C ASN A 148 -14.63 26.50 12.21
N SER A 149 -14.62 26.98 10.95
CA SER A 149 -14.00 28.26 10.60
C SER A 149 -14.93 29.43 10.92
N PRO A 150 -14.40 30.54 11.46
CA PRO A 150 -15.18 31.77 11.65
C PRO A 150 -15.57 32.43 10.32
N ASP A 151 -14.91 32.09 9.20
CA ASP A 151 -15.17 32.66 7.86
C ASP A 151 -16.23 31.84 7.11
N ILE A 152 -17.48 31.97 7.53
CA ILE A 152 -18.64 31.28 6.95
C ILE A 152 -18.85 31.68 5.46
N LYS A 153 -18.55 32.93 5.10
CA LYS A 153 -18.73 33.39 3.70
C LYS A 153 -17.80 32.67 2.75
N LYS A 154 -16.56 32.49 3.12
CA LYS A 154 -15.56 31.75 2.31
C LYS A 154 -15.95 30.28 2.19
N TYR A 155 -16.45 29.67 3.24
CA TYR A 155 -16.96 28.30 3.21
C TYR A 155 -18.12 28.16 2.21
N SER A 156 -19.13 29.03 2.31
CA SER A 156 -20.28 29.01 1.41
C SER A 156 -19.90 29.13 -0.08
N GLN A 157 -18.91 29.96 -0.40
CA GLN A 157 -18.43 30.13 -1.78
C GLN A 157 -17.69 28.91 -2.35
N THR A 158 -17.16 28.05 -1.50
CA THR A 158 -16.37 26.88 -1.92
C THR A 158 -17.10 25.56 -1.75
N LEU A 159 -18.26 25.56 -1.11
CA LEU A 159 -18.99 24.35 -0.70
C LEU A 159 -19.30 23.44 -1.89
N ASP A 160 -19.93 23.95 -2.93
CA ASP A 160 -20.31 23.14 -4.10
C ASP A 160 -19.09 22.59 -4.83
N LYS A 161 -18.04 23.40 -4.96
CA LYS A 161 -16.79 22.97 -5.57
C LYS A 161 -16.15 21.85 -4.77
N HIS A 162 -16.08 22.00 -3.45
CA HIS A 162 -15.51 21.01 -2.54
C HIS A 162 -16.28 19.69 -2.62
N PHE A 163 -17.61 19.76 -2.52
CA PHE A 163 -18.47 18.58 -2.60
C PHE A 163 -18.33 17.86 -3.95
N ASN A 164 -18.33 18.59 -5.08
CA ASN A 164 -18.18 17.98 -6.40
C ASN A 164 -16.81 17.31 -6.58
N GLN A 165 -15.74 17.90 -6.03
CA GLN A 165 -14.41 17.30 -6.05
C GLN A 165 -14.34 16.00 -5.20
N GLU A 166 -14.94 16.02 -4.01
CA GLU A 166 -15.03 14.84 -3.15
C GLU A 166 -15.85 13.74 -3.83
N LEU A 167 -17.02 14.08 -4.38
CA LEU A 167 -17.87 13.12 -5.09
C LEU A 167 -17.15 12.49 -6.30
N ALA A 168 -16.38 13.27 -7.05
CA ALA A 168 -15.57 12.76 -8.16
C ALA A 168 -14.53 11.73 -7.66
N VAL A 169 -13.84 12.00 -6.54
CA VAL A 169 -12.87 11.08 -5.93
C VAL A 169 -13.54 9.80 -5.44
N ILE A 170 -14.70 9.90 -4.79
CA ILE A 170 -15.49 8.74 -4.34
C ILE A 170 -15.92 7.89 -5.54
N THR A 171 -16.40 8.53 -6.60
CA THR A 171 -16.82 7.85 -7.84
C THR A 171 -15.64 7.11 -8.48
N GLN A 172 -14.47 7.74 -8.60
CA GLN A 172 -13.25 7.11 -9.12
C GLN A 172 -12.81 5.93 -8.25
N TYR A 173 -12.88 6.07 -6.92
CA TYR A 173 -12.56 4.98 -5.99
C TYR A 173 -13.53 3.81 -6.15
N LEU A 174 -14.84 4.06 -6.19
CA LEU A 174 -15.86 3.03 -6.39
C LEU A 174 -15.66 2.31 -7.72
N ASN A 175 -15.45 3.06 -8.80
CA ASN A 175 -15.16 2.51 -10.13
C ASN A 175 -13.91 1.61 -10.10
N THR A 176 -12.82 2.04 -9.46
CA THR A 176 -11.63 1.21 -9.26
C THR A 176 -11.95 -0.09 -8.52
N ARG A 177 -12.80 -0.04 -7.47
CA ARG A 177 -13.21 -1.23 -6.71
C ARG A 177 -14.00 -2.22 -7.53
N GLN A 178 -14.83 -1.75 -8.46
CA GLN A 178 -15.58 -2.61 -9.39
C GLN A 178 -14.62 -3.38 -10.32
N TYR A 179 -13.59 -2.72 -10.87
CA TYR A 179 -12.57 -3.39 -11.67
C TYR A 179 -11.74 -4.40 -10.86
N ILE A 180 -11.34 -4.04 -9.64
CA ILE A 180 -10.65 -5.00 -8.74
C ILE A 180 -11.51 -6.24 -8.49
N TYR A 181 -12.82 -6.08 -8.33
CA TYR A 181 -13.72 -7.20 -8.15
C TYR A 181 -13.76 -8.12 -9.38
N LEU A 182 -13.82 -7.55 -10.60
CA LEU A 182 -13.75 -8.31 -11.85
C LEU A 182 -12.42 -9.05 -12.01
N ASP A 183 -11.31 -8.40 -11.65
CA ASP A 183 -9.98 -9.04 -11.63
C ASP A 183 -9.94 -10.22 -10.65
N CYS A 184 -10.49 -10.06 -9.45
CA CYS A 184 -10.60 -11.14 -8.49
C CYS A 184 -11.48 -12.30 -9.01
N GLN A 185 -12.56 -12.02 -9.74
CA GLN A 185 -13.39 -13.06 -10.35
C GLN A 185 -12.61 -13.84 -11.42
N LEU A 186 -11.87 -13.12 -12.29
CA LEU A 186 -11.03 -13.75 -13.30
C LEU A 186 -9.94 -14.62 -12.66
N LEU A 187 -9.20 -14.06 -11.69
CA LEU A 187 -8.15 -14.79 -10.97
C LEU A 187 -8.70 -16.01 -10.21
N ASN A 188 -9.89 -15.90 -9.61
CA ASN A 188 -10.53 -17.03 -8.96
C ASN A 188 -10.86 -18.13 -9.96
N THR A 189 -11.43 -17.79 -11.12
CA THR A 189 -11.72 -18.75 -12.20
C THR A 189 -10.44 -19.45 -12.66
N ILE A 190 -9.35 -18.72 -12.86
CA ILE A 190 -8.06 -19.28 -13.27
C ILE A 190 -7.51 -20.26 -12.22
N ARG A 191 -7.60 -19.92 -10.92
CA ARG A 191 -7.01 -20.72 -9.83
C ARG A 191 -7.84 -21.94 -9.45
N THR A 192 -9.14 -21.92 -9.69
CA THR A 192 -10.04 -23.02 -9.33
C THR A 192 -10.34 -23.97 -10.48
N THR A 193 -9.74 -23.74 -11.63
CA THR A 193 -9.96 -24.53 -12.85
C THR A 193 -8.72 -25.36 -13.17
N ASP A 194 -8.88 -26.68 -13.29
CA ASP A 194 -7.79 -27.60 -13.63
C ASP A 194 -7.36 -27.47 -15.11
N ASN A 195 -8.31 -27.10 -15.99
CA ASN A 195 -8.05 -26.94 -17.43
C ASN A 195 -8.77 -25.70 -17.99
N LEU A 196 -8.00 -24.66 -18.27
CA LEU A 196 -8.51 -23.39 -18.81
C LEU A 196 -9.02 -23.50 -20.26
N SER A 197 -8.60 -24.54 -21.00
CA SER A 197 -9.08 -24.79 -22.36
C SER A 197 -10.41 -25.55 -22.40
N HIS A 198 -10.95 -25.96 -21.23
CA HIS A 198 -12.25 -26.60 -21.15
C HIS A 198 -13.37 -25.60 -21.50
N PRO A 199 -14.38 -25.98 -22.30
CA PRO A 199 -15.47 -25.08 -22.71
C PRO A 199 -16.13 -24.33 -21.56
N ASP A 200 -16.44 -24.98 -20.44
CA ASP A 200 -17.07 -24.36 -19.27
C ASP A 200 -16.20 -23.26 -18.64
N SER A 201 -14.89 -23.42 -18.70
CA SER A 201 -13.93 -22.43 -18.19
C SER A 201 -13.86 -21.22 -19.10
N GLN A 202 -13.83 -21.47 -20.40
CA GLN A 202 -13.84 -20.43 -21.43
C GLN A 202 -15.15 -19.64 -21.39
N GLU A 203 -16.29 -20.30 -21.22
CA GLU A 203 -17.59 -19.63 -21.06
C GLU A 203 -17.62 -18.69 -19.87
N LYS A 204 -17.11 -19.13 -18.71
CA LYS A 204 -17.00 -18.26 -17.50
C LYS A 204 -16.11 -17.05 -17.76
N ILE A 205 -14.96 -17.23 -18.41
CA ILE A 205 -14.05 -16.13 -18.73
C ILE A 205 -14.71 -15.17 -19.73
N GLN A 206 -15.37 -15.71 -20.75
CA GLN A 206 -16.09 -14.91 -21.72
C GLN A 206 -17.23 -14.10 -21.07
N ALA A 207 -17.95 -14.69 -20.12
CA ALA A 207 -18.99 -13.99 -19.35
C ALA A 207 -18.42 -12.80 -18.56
N ILE A 208 -17.22 -12.96 -17.97
CA ILE A 208 -16.53 -11.84 -17.31
C ILE A 208 -16.18 -10.75 -18.31
N LEU A 209 -15.60 -11.09 -19.48
CA LEU A 209 -15.21 -10.12 -20.50
C LEU A 209 -16.41 -9.39 -21.14
N GLN A 210 -17.62 -9.96 -21.06
CA GLN A 210 -18.85 -9.30 -21.51
C GLN A 210 -19.44 -8.32 -20.47
N HIS A 211 -18.79 -8.14 -19.32
CA HIS A 211 -19.25 -7.16 -18.35
C HIS A 211 -19.18 -5.73 -18.92
N PRO A 212 -20.22 -4.88 -18.75
CA PRO A 212 -20.27 -3.54 -19.36
C PRO A 212 -19.03 -2.67 -19.13
N LEU A 213 -18.40 -2.77 -17.96
CA LEU A 213 -17.17 -2.06 -17.64
C LEU A 213 -15.94 -2.52 -18.48
N LEU A 214 -15.98 -3.71 -19.08
CA LEU A 214 -14.87 -4.24 -19.88
C LEU A 214 -15.10 -4.08 -21.39
N LEU A 215 -16.25 -3.61 -21.82
CA LEU A 215 -16.58 -3.40 -23.22
C LEU A 215 -16.17 -2.00 -23.72
N ASP A 216 -16.05 -1.01 -22.84
CA ASP A 216 -15.70 0.37 -23.17
C ASP A 216 -14.61 0.89 -22.23
N GLU A 217 -13.46 1.25 -22.78
CA GLU A 217 -12.32 1.81 -22.03
C GLU A 217 -12.65 3.13 -21.31
N ASN A 218 -13.59 3.91 -21.83
CA ASN A 218 -14.02 5.18 -21.24
C ASN A 218 -14.75 4.98 -19.90
N MET A 219 -15.20 3.76 -19.61
CA MET A 219 -15.78 3.42 -18.31
C MET A 219 -14.74 3.34 -17.19
N ALA A 220 -13.46 3.26 -17.52
CA ALA A 220 -12.35 3.22 -16.56
C ALA A 220 -11.96 4.64 -16.12
N MET A 221 -12.65 5.17 -15.10
CA MET A 221 -12.60 6.58 -14.66
C MET A 221 -11.34 6.96 -13.89
N SER A 222 -10.46 6.01 -13.60
CA SER A 222 -9.25 6.25 -12.83
C SER A 222 -8.07 5.50 -13.43
N LEU A 223 -6.87 5.96 -13.12
CA LEU A 223 -5.65 5.30 -13.54
C LEU A 223 -5.60 3.81 -13.16
N TYR A 224 -5.97 3.49 -11.93
CA TYR A 224 -6.01 2.08 -11.49
C TYR A 224 -7.13 1.29 -12.18
N ALA A 225 -8.28 1.91 -12.46
CA ALA A 225 -9.32 1.27 -13.26
C ALA A 225 -8.83 0.95 -14.68
N GLN A 226 -8.10 1.87 -15.33
CA GLN A 226 -7.48 1.64 -16.64
C GLN A 226 -6.44 0.51 -16.61
N ILE A 227 -5.62 0.44 -15.56
CA ILE A 227 -4.67 -0.67 -15.36
C ILE A 227 -5.42 -2.00 -15.27
N TYR A 228 -6.44 -2.09 -14.43
CA TYR A 228 -7.23 -3.32 -14.27
C TYR A 228 -8.03 -3.66 -15.54
N TYR A 229 -8.62 -2.67 -16.21
CA TYR A 229 -9.31 -2.86 -17.50
C TYR A 229 -8.40 -3.57 -18.51
N ASN A 230 -7.20 -3.05 -18.70
CA ASN A 230 -6.25 -3.63 -19.65
C ASN A 230 -5.69 -4.99 -19.17
N THR A 231 -5.49 -5.16 -17.87
CA THR A 231 -5.03 -6.42 -17.28
C THR A 231 -6.04 -7.54 -17.48
N ILE A 232 -7.31 -7.30 -17.14
CA ILE A 232 -8.39 -8.27 -17.23
C ILE A 232 -8.62 -8.68 -18.68
N ASN A 233 -8.73 -7.71 -19.60
CA ASN A 233 -8.91 -7.98 -21.02
C ASN A 233 -7.70 -8.71 -21.61
N GLY A 234 -6.47 -8.28 -21.29
CA GLY A 234 -5.24 -8.91 -21.78
C GLY A 234 -5.10 -10.36 -21.34
N ILE A 235 -5.41 -10.68 -20.09
CA ILE A 235 -5.37 -12.07 -19.58
C ILE A 235 -6.54 -12.88 -20.15
N GLY A 236 -7.75 -12.34 -20.13
CA GLY A 236 -8.95 -13.05 -20.58
C GLY A 236 -8.88 -13.45 -22.05
N TYR A 237 -8.49 -12.53 -22.95
CA TYR A 237 -8.33 -12.83 -24.36
C TYR A 237 -7.17 -13.79 -24.65
N HIS A 238 -6.11 -13.77 -23.85
CA HIS A 238 -5.04 -14.77 -23.96
C HIS A 238 -5.55 -16.19 -23.67
N ILE A 239 -6.35 -16.35 -22.61
CA ILE A 239 -6.93 -17.67 -22.28
C ILE A 239 -7.91 -18.14 -23.36
N LEU A 240 -8.62 -17.20 -24.00
CA LEU A 240 -9.51 -17.51 -25.13
C LEU A 240 -8.79 -17.69 -26.47
N ALA A 241 -7.44 -17.69 -26.48
CA ALA A 241 -6.59 -17.81 -27.67
C ALA A 241 -6.83 -16.71 -28.73
N ASP A 242 -7.26 -15.50 -28.31
CA ASP A 242 -7.30 -14.30 -29.15
C ASP A 242 -6.04 -13.46 -28.88
N ASP A 243 -4.89 -13.89 -29.41
CA ASP A 243 -3.60 -13.30 -29.14
C ASP A 243 -3.48 -11.86 -29.67
N ASN A 244 -4.19 -11.52 -30.73
CA ASN A 244 -4.20 -10.15 -31.28
C ASN A 244 -4.81 -9.15 -30.28
N LYS A 245 -5.97 -9.49 -29.70
CA LYS A 245 -6.58 -8.65 -28.68
C LYS A 245 -5.77 -8.63 -27.39
N SER A 246 -5.28 -9.80 -26.96
CA SER A 246 -4.40 -9.90 -25.79
C SER A 246 -3.21 -8.98 -25.91
N TYR A 247 -2.50 -9.02 -27.06
CA TYR A 247 -1.36 -8.13 -27.34
C TYR A 247 -1.74 -6.66 -27.27
N SER A 248 -2.86 -6.26 -27.91
CA SER A 248 -3.33 -4.88 -27.91
C SER A 248 -3.54 -4.34 -26.49
N TYR A 249 -4.26 -5.10 -25.63
CA TYR A 249 -4.50 -4.69 -24.25
C TYR A 249 -3.24 -4.67 -23.38
N ARG A 250 -2.33 -5.61 -23.58
CA ARG A 250 -1.03 -5.63 -22.88
C ARG A 250 -0.16 -4.43 -23.27
N LYS A 251 -0.17 -4.03 -24.54
CA LYS A 251 0.51 -2.83 -25.01
C LYS A 251 -0.09 -1.57 -24.38
N GLN A 252 -1.41 -1.43 -24.41
CA GLN A 252 -2.11 -0.31 -23.76
C GLN A 252 -1.81 -0.23 -22.26
N LEU A 253 -1.75 -1.39 -21.57
CA LEU A 253 -1.38 -1.45 -20.15
C LEU A 253 0.01 -0.83 -19.92
N ILE A 254 0.98 -1.18 -20.74
CA ILE A 254 2.35 -0.65 -20.65
C ILE A 254 2.36 0.85 -20.92
N ASP A 255 1.63 1.33 -21.92
CA ASP A 255 1.54 2.74 -22.27
C ASP A 255 0.91 3.56 -21.14
N VAL A 256 -0.16 3.06 -20.51
CA VAL A 256 -0.81 3.67 -19.35
C VAL A 256 0.17 3.75 -18.16
N MET A 257 0.90 2.68 -17.86
CA MET A 257 1.84 2.65 -16.75
C MET A 257 3.04 3.57 -17.00
N ALA A 258 3.56 3.62 -18.22
CA ALA A 258 4.68 4.45 -18.59
C ALA A 258 4.35 5.94 -18.59
N SER A 259 3.17 6.32 -19.09
CA SER A 259 2.73 7.72 -19.18
C SER A 259 2.62 8.41 -17.82
N GLN A 260 2.37 7.66 -16.76
CA GLN A 260 2.13 8.19 -15.41
C GLN A 260 3.34 8.03 -14.48
N MET A 261 4.50 7.54 -14.98
CA MET A 261 5.69 7.24 -14.16
C MET A 261 5.33 6.47 -12.86
N ILE A 262 4.36 5.54 -12.92
CA ILE A 262 3.94 4.76 -11.75
C ILE A 262 4.99 3.67 -11.47
N ILE A 263 6.17 4.11 -11.11
CA ILE A 263 7.21 3.25 -10.57
C ILE A 263 7.12 3.30 -9.03
N THR A 264 5.95 3.00 -8.48
CA THR A 264 5.92 2.65 -7.06
C THR A 264 6.38 1.20 -6.91
N ALA A 265 7.13 0.91 -5.86
CA ALA A 265 7.71 -0.42 -5.62
C ALA A 265 6.68 -1.57 -5.72
N GLY A 266 5.40 -1.31 -5.43
CA GLY A 266 4.30 -2.28 -5.56
C GLY A 266 3.87 -2.59 -7.00
N TYR A 267 4.15 -1.72 -7.97
CA TYR A 267 3.76 -1.89 -9.38
C TYR A 267 4.93 -2.23 -10.31
N ILE A 268 6.18 -2.09 -9.86
CA ILE A 268 7.36 -2.46 -10.66
C ILE A 268 7.28 -3.94 -11.08
N GLY A 269 6.93 -4.83 -10.16
CA GLY A 269 6.77 -6.25 -10.47
C GLY A 269 5.71 -6.51 -11.52
N ASN A 270 4.56 -5.83 -11.42
CA ASN A 270 3.49 -5.94 -12.41
C ASN A 270 3.90 -5.35 -13.77
N TYR A 271 4.62 -4.24 -13.78
CA TYR A 271 5.14 -3.63 -15.01
C TYR A 271 6.15 -4.54 -15.71
N ILE A 272 7.12 -5.09 -14.97
CA ILE A 272 8.11 -6.06 -15.51
C ILE A 272 7.39 -7.32 -16.00
N GLY A 273 6.42 -7.84 -15.25
CA GLY A 273 5.61 -8.98 -15.67
C GLY A 273 4.79 -8.68 -16.94
N SER A 274 4.25 -7.48 -17.08
CA SER A 274 3.52 -7.06 -18.27
C SER A 274 4.44 -6.93 -19.50
N LEU A 275 5.65 -6.40 -19.33
CA LEU A 275 6.67 -6.36 -20.38
C LEU A 275 7.08 -7.77 -20.82
N HIS A 276 7.36 -8.67 -19.87
CA HIS A 276 7.69 -10.06 -20.15
C HIS A 276 6.55 -10.76 -20.90
N ASN A 277 5.32 -10.60 -20.46
CA ASN A 277 4.16 -11.20 -21.12
C ASN A 277 3.91 -10.64 -22.52
N LEU A 278 4.28 -9.38 -22.79
CA LEU A 278 4.21 -8.80 -24.13
C LEU A 278 5.22 -9.47 -25.07
N THR A 279 6.47 -9.64 -24.63
CA THR A 279 7.52 -10.27 -25.44
C THR A 279 7.24 -11.75 -25.76
N VAL A 280 6.54 -12.46 -24.87
CA VAL A 280 6.12 -13.85 -25.10
C VAL A 280 5.01 -13.97 -26.14
N THR A 281 4.20 -12.92 -26.32
CA THR A 281 3.12 -12.89 -27.35
C THR A 281 3.60 -12.42 -28.73
N GLU A 282 4.84 -11.94 -28.86
CA GLU A 282 5.44 -11.56 -30.15
C GLU A 282 6.12 -12.75 -30.89
N ILE A 283 6.22 -13.92 -30.26
CA ILE A 283 6.79 -15.16 -30.82
C ILE A 283 5.67 -16.07 -31.31
#